data_c8dac53363a0d0e737dea3ceccc18387
#
_entry.id   c8dac53363a0d0e737dea3ceccc18387
#
_cell.length_a   1.000
_cell.length_b   1.000
_cell.length_c   1.000
_cell.angle_alpha   90.00
_cell.angle_beta   90.00
_cell.angle_gamma   90.00
#
_symmetry.space_group_name_H-M   'P 1'
#
loop_
_entity.id
_entity.type
_entity.pdbx_description
1 polymer ?
#
loop_
_entity_poly.entity_id
_entity_poly.type
_entity_poly.pdbx_seq_one_letter_code
_entity_poly.pdbx_strand_id
1 'polypeptide(L)'
;TNYVPGKSHEEYMAAIVDNEWSGKITNDYRLVARKMLNLGGERTFISAIIPPKTSHINGLLGFDFKNNDDLVLAEAMFSSIPFDYFVRTLNKSNLQPNVVAKLPYVSTKYDAALRLRALMLNCLSNEYENLWESEFRDDYIKDRWAKADNRLDDEMFSRLQHKLSFNTCCRTDYMRREML
;
A
#
# COMPACT_ATOMS: atom_id res chain seq x y z
N THR A 1 -10.68 -7.76 27.27
CA THR A 1 -10.25 -6.40 27.62
C THR A 1 -11.39 -5.46 27.28
N ASN A 2 -12.06 -4.91 28.27
CA ASN A 2 -13.15 -3.96 28.07
C ASN A 2 -12.55 -2.57 27.82
N TYR A 3 -12.07 -2.32 26.61
CA TYR A 3 -11.68 -0.99 26.19
C TYR A 3 -12.96 -0.20 25.84
N VAL A 4 -13.19 0.88 26.57
CA VAL A 4 -14.27 1.83 26.28
C VAL A 4 -13.59 3.09 25.72
N PRO A 5 -13.95 3.54 24.51
CA PRO A 5 -13.42 4.79 23.95
C PRO A 5 -13.72 5.97 24.89
N GLY A 6 -12.72 6.82 25.13
CA GLY A 6 -12.90 8.00 25.99
C GLY A 6 -13.67 9.15 25.33
N LYS A 7 -14.01 9.01 24.06
CA LYS A 7 -14.78 9.98 23.26
C LYS A 7 -15.85 9.28 22.47
N SER A 8 -16.96 9.97 22.18
CA SER A 8 -17.96 9.51 21.24
C SER A 8 -17.38 9.42 19.81
N HIS A 9 -18.06 8.67 18.95
CA HIS A 9 -17.68 8.61 17.52
C HIS A 9 -17.71 9.98 16.86
N GLU A 10 -18.70 10.81 17.18
CA GLU A 10 -18.86 12.18 16.64
C GLU A 10 -17.70 13.09 17.10
N GLU A 11 -17.36 13.09 18.38
CA GLU A 11 -16.22 13.85 18.90
C GLU A 11 -14.89 13.39 18.31
N TYR A 12 -14.75 12.08 18.05
CA TYR A 12 -13.58 11.54 17.38
C TYR A 12 -13.50 12.01 15.93
N MET A 13 -14.58 11.90 15.17
CA MET A 13 -14.64 12.35 13.78
C MET A 13 -14.41 13.86 13.65
N ALA A 14 -14.93 14.67 14.57
CA ALA A 14 -14.72 16.11 14.59
C ALA A 14 -13.25 16.51 14.81
N ALA A 15 -12.49 15.67 15.53
CA ALA A 15 -11.07 15.91 15.80
C ALA A 15 -10.13 15.49 14.66
N ILE A 16 -10.64 14.81 13.62
CA ILE A 16 -9.84 14.41 12.46
C ILE A 16 -9.47 15.65 11.65
N VAL A 17 -8.20 15.73 11.24
CA VAL A 17 -7.67 16.83 10.43
C VAL A 17 -8.26 16.79 9.01
N ASP A 18 -8.50 17.97 8.46
CA ASP A 18 -8.90 18.13 7.05
C ASP A 18 -7.66 18.19 6.15
N ASN A 19 -7.79 17.67 4.92
CA ASN A 19 -6.86 17.94 3.84
C ASN A 19 -7.44 19.00 2.88
N GLU A 20 -6.64 19.45 1.91
CA GLU A 20 -7.00 20.55 1.02
C GLU A 20 -7.99 20.16 -0.09
N TRP A 21 -8.26 18.86 -0.32
CA TRP A 21 -8.99 18.39 -1.51
C TRP A 21 -10.24 17.55 -1.24
N SER A 22 -10.35 16.87 -0.11
CA SER A 22 -11.49 15.96 0.17
C SER A 22 -12.17 16.20 1.52
N GLY A 23 -11.72 17.19 2.29
CA GLY A 23 -12.17 17.42 3.66
C GLY A 23 -11.45 16.51 4.64
N LYS A 24 -12.15 15.66 5.39
CA LYS A 24 -11.48 14.79 6.38
C LYS A 24 -10.50 13.82 5.71
N ILE A 25 -9.23 13.79 6.19
CA ILE A 25 -8.19 12.89 5.67
C ILE A 25 -8.60 11.42 5.69
N THR A 26 -9.57 11.04 6.51
CA THR A 26 -10.12 9.68 6.56
C THR A 26 -11.15 9.37 5.49
N ASN A 27 -11.50 10.34 4.63
CA ASN A 27 -12.42 10.09 3.50
C ASN A 27 -11.73 9.34 2.36
N ASP A 28 -10.41 9.41 2.30
CA ASP A 28 -9.61 8.88 1.19
C ASP A 28 -8.83 7.62 1.59
N TYR A 29 -8.40 6.85 0.59
CA TYR A 29 -7.33 5.88 0.75
C TYR A 29 -6.04 6.63 1.08
N ARG A 30 -5.24 6.06 1.99
CA ARG A 30 -3.97 6.66 2.42
C ARG A 30 -2.87 5.64 2.49
N LEU A 31 -1.67 6.06 2.19
CA LEU A 31 -0.48 5.26 2.41
C LEU A 31 -0.04 5.42 3.86
N VAL A 32 0.28 4.32 4.51
CA VAL A 32 0.89 4.33 5.85
C VAL A 32 2.20 3.55 5.82
N ALA A 33 3.15 3.98 6.64
CA ALA A 33 4.39 3.26 6.84
C ALA A 33 4.71 3.08 8.32
N ARG A 34 5.27 1.94 8.68
CA ARG A 34 5.67 1.65 10.06
C ARG A 34 6.77 2.61 10.51
N LYS A 35 6.53 3.32 11.62
CA LYS A 35 7.46 4.33 12.16
C LYS A 35 8.69 3.70 12.79
N MET A 36 8.54 2.63 13.55
CA MET A 36 9.67 1.92 14.15
C MET A 36 10.33 1.00 13.13
N LEU A 37 11.58 1.29 12.79
CA LEU A 37 12.36 0.52 11.84
C LEU A 37 13.05 -0.66 12.53
N ASN A 38 12.90 -1.86 11.98
CA ASN A 38 13.58 -3.06 12.45
C ASN A 38 14.70 -3.44 11.49
N LEU A 39 15.93 -3.05 11.82
CA LEU A 39 17.10 -3.30 10.98
C LEU A 39 17.49 -4.79 10.92
N GLY A 40 17.12 -5.59 11.94
CA GLY A 40 17.39 -7.03 11.99
C GLY A 40 16.30 -7.89 11.37
N GLY A 41 15.19 -7.32 10.94
CA GLY A 41 14.09 -8.04 10.30
C GLY A 41 14.31 -8.31 8.82
N GLU A 42 13.47 -9.15 8.23
CA GLU A 42 13.46 -9.41 6.78
C GLU A 42 13.22 -8.11 5.99
N ARG A 43 12.26 -7.29 6.46
CA ARG A 43 11.95 -5.97 5.90
C ARG A 43 12.09 -4.89 6.98
N THR A 44 12.72 -3.81 6.62
CA THR A 44 12.89 -2.61 7.47
C THR A 44 11.81 -1.58 7.20
N PHE A 45 11.58 -1.29 5.92
CA PHE A 45 10.56 -0.34 5.47
C PHE A 45 9.29 -1.10 5.08
N ILE A 46 8.24 -0.96 5.88
CA ILE A 46 6.97 -1.66 5.69
C ILE A 46 5.88 -0.62 5.54
N SER A 47 5.23 -0.65 4.39
CA SER A 47 4.11 0.22 4.03
C SER A 47 2.85 -0.59 3.68
N ALA A 48 1.71 0.09 3.65
CA ALA A 48 0.44 -0.44 3.16
C ALA A 48 -0.52 0.70 2.85
N ILE A 49 -1.48 0.46 1.95
CA ILE A 49 -2.62 1.32 1.75
C ILE A 49 -3.68 0.97 2.81
N ILE A 50 -4.22 1.97 3.49
CA ILE A 50 -5.36 1.82 4.41
C ILE A 50 -6.62 2.41 3.78
N PRO A 51 -7.80 1.76 3.98
CA PRO A 51 -9.03 2.20 3.35
C PRO A 51 -9.61 3.46 4.02
N PRO A 52 -10.58 4.12 3.37
CA PRO A 52 -11.36 5.19 3.97
C PRO A 52 -11.98 4.80 5.32
N LYS A 53 -12.29 5.78 6.13
CA LYS A 53 -12.87 5.63 7.49
C LYS A 53 -11.98 4.87 8.48
N THR A 54 -10.73 4.61 8.13
CA THR A 54 -9.73 3.98 8.99
C THR A 54 -8.79 5.05 9.55
N SER A 55 -8.41 4.94 10.79
CA SER A 55 -7.36 5.77 11.38
C SER A 55 -6.18 4.91 11.87
N HIS A 56 -5.11 5.55 12.25
CA HIS A 56 -3.93 4.89 12.79
C HIS A 56 -3.36 5.62 13.99
N ILE A 57 -2.64 4.90 14.82
CA ILE A 57 -1.92 5.46 15.97
C ILE A 57 -0.53 5.98 15.57
N ASN A 58 0.15 6.67 16.50
CA ASN A 58 1.49 7.25 16.27
C ASN A 58 2.62 6.22 15.95
N GLY A 59 2.31 4.93 15.96
CA GLY A 59 3.22 3.88 15.48
C GLY A 59 3.37 3.83 13.95
N LEU A 60 2.53 4.55 13.22
CA LEU A 60 2.56 4.69 11.77
C LEU A 60 2.75 6.16 11.38
N LEU A 61 3.40 6.38 10.24
CA LEU A 61 3.36 7.64 9.48
C LEU A 61 2.31 7.50 8.37
N GLY A 62 1.41 8.46 8.26
CA GLY A 62 0.42 8.53 7.19
C GLY A 62 0.83 9.53 6.12
N PHE A 63 0.51 9.19 4.88
CA PHE A 63 0.69 10.03 3.70
C PHE A 63 -0.60 10.01 2.91
N ASP A 64 -1.10 11.18 2.57
CA ASP A 64 -2.28 11.33 1.73
C ASP A 64 -1.89 11.86 0.35
N PHE A 65 -2.66 11.47 -0.65
CA PHE A 65 -2.43 11.78 -2.06
C PHE A 65 -3.70 12.37 -2.66
N LYS A 66 -3.52 13.30 -3.58
CA LYS A 66 -4.64 13.96 -4.26
C LYS A 66 -5.43 13.00 -5.16
N ASN A 67 -4.79 11.94 -5.64
CA ASN A 67 -5.41 10.93 -6.49
C ASN A 67 -4.87 9.53 -6.16
N ASN A 68 -5.64 8.50 -6.50
CA ASN A 68 -5.30 7.11 -6.23
C ASN A 68 -4.15 6.61 -7.11
N ASP A 69 -3.99 7.16 -8.32
CA ASP A 69 -2.93 6.79 -9.23
C ASP A 69 -1.55 7.03 -8.62
N ASP A 70 -1.32 8.21 -8.06
CA ASP A 70 -0.09 8.56 -7.33
C ASP A 70 0.07 7.75 -6.04
N LEU A 71 -1.02 7.52 -5.31
CA LEU A 71 -1.04 6.70 -4.10
C LEU A 71 -0.54 5.27 -4.39
N VAL A 72 -1.08 4.63 -5.43
CA VAL A 72 -0.74 3.24 -5.78
C VAL A 72 0.69 3.14 -6.29
N LEU A 73 1.16 4.10 -7.08
CA LEU A 73 2.56 4.12 -7.52
C LEU A 73 3.53 4.37 -6.35
N ALA A 74 3.19 5.26 -5.44
CA ALA A 74 3.99 5.50 -4.24
C ALA A 74 4.09 4.24 -3.37
N GLU A 75 2.98 3.51 -3.17
CA GLU A 75 3.01 2.24 -2.44
C GLU A 75 3.87 1.18 -3.14
N ALA A 76 3.79 1.07 -4.47
CA ALA A 76 4.63 0.17 -5.23
C ALA A 76 6.13 0.44 -5.00
N MET A 77 6.51 1.72 -4.97
CA MET A 77 7.89 2.13 -4.67
C MET A 77 8.25 1.84 -3.21
N PHE A 78 7.39 2.20 -2.25
CA PHE A 78 7.64 2.02 -0.82
C PHE A 78 7.77 0.55 -0.43
N SER A 79 6.96 -0.31 -1.02
CA SER A 79 7.02 -1.76 -0.80
C SER A 79 8.19 -2.45 -1.52
N SER A 80 8.90 -1.76 -2.42
CA SER A 80 9.98 -2.33 -3.21
C SER A 80 11.25 -2.62 -2.39
N ILE A 81 12.01 -3.63 -2.81
CA ILE A 81 13.29 -4.01 -2.21
C ILE A 81 14.33 -2.87 -2.26
N PRO A 82 14.48 -2.11 -3.37
CA PRO A 82 15.42 -0.98 -3.40
C PRO A 82 15.14 0.10 -2.36
N PHE A 83 13.86 0.43 -2.11
CA PHE A 83 13.50 1.41 -1.09
C PHE A 83 13.73 0.89 0.32
N ASP A 84 13.40 -0.39 0.58
CA ASP A 84 13.72 -1.05 1.85
C ASP A 84 15.22 -1.00 2.13
N TYR A 85 16.04 -1.35 1.14
CA TYR A 85 17.48 -1.31 1.26
C TYR A 85 18.00 0.10 1.53
N PHE A 86 17.50 1.11 0.80
CA PHE A 86 17.86 2.51 1.03
C PHE A 86 17.57 2.94 2.48
N VAL A 87 16.34 2.68 2.97
CA VAL A 87 15.95 3.03 4.34
C VAL A 87 16.82 2.30 5.36
N ARG A 88 17.13 1.02 5.11
CA ARG A 88 18.02 0.20 5.96
C ARG A 88 19.43 0.80 6.07
N THR A 89 20.01 1.29 4.96
CA THR A 89 21.36 1.88 4.95
C THR A 89 21.46 3.17 5.74
N LEU A 90 20.34 3.87 5.96
CA LEU A 90 20.32 5.08 6.79
C LEU A 90 20.53 4.80 8.28
N ASN A 91 20.43 3.54 8.70
CA ASN A 91 20.67 3.06 10.06
C ASN A 91 19.92 3.88 11.13
N LYS A 92 18.62 4.15 10.87
CA LYS A 92 17.74 4.87 11.78
C LYS A 92 16.83 3.92 12.52
N SER A 93 16.53 4.19 13.78
CA SER A 93 15.56 3.44 14.58
C SER A 93 14.11 3.79 14.27
N ASN A 94 13.88 4.99 13.73
CA ASN A 94 12.56 5.50 13.40
C ASN A 94 12.53 6.14 12.01
N LEU A 95 11.45 5.86 11.28
CA LEU A 95 11.10 6.56 10.07
C LEU A 95 10.65 7.98 10.42
N GLN A 96 11.25 8.96 9.81
CA GLN A 96 10.92 10.37 9.98
C GLN A 96 10.51 10.97 8.62
N PRO A 97 9.67 12.00 8.59
CA PRO A 97 9.25 12.66 7.34
C PRO A 97 10.44 13.09 6.46
N ASN A 98 11.52 13.57 7.07
CA ASN A 98 12.73 13.97 6.34
C ASN A 98 13.51 12.79 5.72
N VAL A 99 13.29 11.56 6.16
CA VAL A 99 13.81 10.34 5.51
C VAL A 99 12.99 10.05 4.26
N VAL A 100 11.67 10.07 4.41
CA VAL A 100 10.75 9.83 3.30
C VAL A 100 10.89 10.89 2.20
N ALA A 101 11.09 12.15 2.56
CA ALA A 101 11.31 13.23 1.61
C ALA A 101 12.57 13.06 0.72
N LYS A 102 13.46 12.12 1.06
CA LYS A 102 14.65 11.79 0.25
C LYS A 102 14.40 10.64 -0.72
N LEU A 103 13.29 9.93 -0.57
CA LEU A 103 12.94 8.84 -1.47
C LEU A 103 12.54 9.42 -2.84
N PRO A 104 13.13 8.94 -3.94
CA PRO A 104 12.77 9.44 -5.25
C PRO A 104 11.34 9.00 -5.62
N TYR A 105 10.58 9.89 -6.23
CA TYR A 105 9.32 9.54 -6.90
C TYR A 105 9.57 9.66 -8.40
N VAL A 106 9.57 8.53 -9.10
CA VAL A 106 9.93 8.47 -10.52
C VAL A 106 8.92 7.64 -11.29
N SER A 107 8.54 8.14 -12.47
CA SER A 107 7.74 7.38 -13.44
C SER A 107 8.69 6.63 -14.39
N THR A 108 8.35 5.38 -14.69
CA THR A 108 9.14 4.48 -15.52
C THR A 108 8.25 3.73 -16.52
N LYS A 109 8.85 3.06 -17.49
CA LYS A 109 8.12 2.16 -18.39
C LYS A 109 7.49 0.94 -17.68
N TYR A 110 7.79 0.72 -16.42
CA TYR A 110 7.27 -0.38 -15.60
C TYR A 110 6.12 0.02 -14.68
N ASP A 111 5.66 1.27 -14.74
CA ASP A 111 4.63 1.78 -13.82
C ASP A 111 3.36 0.93 -13.80
N ALA A 112 2.90 0.43 -14.94
CA ALA A 112 1.73 -0.44 -15.00
C ALA A 112 1.94 -1.74 -14.19
N ALA A 113 3.08 -2.39 -14.36
CA ALA A 113 3.43 -3.60 -13.61
C ALA A 113 3.62 -3.33 -12.11
N LEU A 114 4.21 -2.19 -11.76
CA LEU A 114 4.41 -1.77 -10.37
C LEU A 114 3.07 -1.51 -9.67
N ARG A 115 2.17 -0.77 -10.31
CA ARG A 115 0.82 -0.48 -9.80
C ARG A 115 0.01 -1.75 -9.59
N LEU A 116 0.01 -2.65 -10.59
CA LEU A 116 -0.68 -3.93 -10.45
C LEU A 116 -0.19 -4.70 -9.21
N ARG A 117 1.12 -4.78 -9.01
CA ARG A 117 1.69 -5.47 -7.84
C ARG A 117 1.27 -4.83 -6.52
N ALA A 118 1.29 -3.50 -6.44
CA ALA A 118 0.81 -2.79 -5.26
C ALA A 118 -0.68 -3.05 -4.99
N LEU A 119 -1.52 -3.02 -6.01
CA LEU A 119 -2.95 -3.34 -5.89
C LEU A 119 -3.15 -4.78 -5.41
N MET A 120 -2.47 -5.75 -6.00
CA MET A 120 -2.60 -7.16 -5.62
C MET A 120 -2.09 -7.46 -4.21
N LEU A 121 -1.14 -6.69 -3.71
CA LEU A 121 -0.63 -6.83 -2.34
C LEU A 121 -1.53 -6.18 -1.30
N ASN A 122 -2.28 -5.15 -1.67
CA ASN A 122 -3.08 -4.33 -0.75
C ASN A 122 -4.58 -4.61 -0.83
N CYS A 123 -5.15 -4.87 -2.03
CA CYS A 123 -6.59 -5.06 -2.23
C CYS A 123 -7.04 -6.48 -1.84
N LEU A 124 -7.09 -6.76 -0.53
CA LEU A 124 -7.34 -8.10 0.02
C LEU A 124 -8.73 -8.26 0.66
N SER A 125 -9.53 -7.19 0.70
CA SER A 125 -10.87 -7.17 1.28
C SER A 125 -11.80 -6.21 0.52
N ASN A 126 -13.10 -6.26 0.81
CA ASN A 126 -14.13 -5.44 0.14
C ASN A 126 -13.90 -3.94 0.30
N GLU A 127 -13.21 -3.51 1.35
CA GLU A 127 -12.91 -2.09 1.59
C GLU A 127 -12.03 -1.48 0.50
N TYR A 128 -11.37 -2.32 -0.30
CA TYR A 128 -10.51 -1.90 -1.42
C TYR A 128 -11.17 -2.04 -2.80
N GLU A 129 -12.45 -2.42 -2.87
CA GLU A 129 -13.17 -2.63 -4.14
C GLU A 129 -13.12 -1.36 -5.02
N ASN A 130 -13.43 -0.20 -4.43
CA ASN A 130 -13.39 1.07 -5.15
C ASN A 130 -11.98 1.44 -5.62
N LEU A 131 -10.94 1.17 -4.83
CA LEU A 131 -9.56 1.43 -5.23
C LEU A 131 -9.15 0.53 -6.40
N TRP A 132 -9.47 -0.76 -6.30
CA TRP A 132 -9.18 -1.71 -7.36
C TRP A 132 -9.87 -1.31 -8.67
N GLU A 133 -11.17 -1.03 -8.62
CA GLU A 133 -11.97 -0.69 -9.80
C GLU A 133 -11.56 0.63 -10.44
N SER A 134 -11.20 1.65 -9.63
CA SER A 134 -10.73 2.94 -10.16
C SER A 134 -9.36 2.85 -10.83
N GLU A 135 -8.49 1.96 -10.35
CA GLU A 135 -7.10 1.85 -10.81
C GLU A 135 -6.86 0.66 -11.75
N PHE A 136 -7.89 -0.17 -12.00
CA PHE A 136 -7.77 -1.30 -12.90
C PHE A 136 -7.50 -0.84 -14.35
N ARG A 137 -6.58 -1.52 -15.02
CA ARG A 137 -6.21 -1.26 -16.41
C ARG A 137 -6.25 -2.56 -17.21
N ASP A 138 -6.77 -2.50 -18.43
CA ASP A 138 -6.92 -3.68 -19.31
C ASP A 138 -5.59 -4.35 -19.68
N ASP A 139 -4.48 -3.65 -19.59
CA ASP A 139 -3.16 -4.21 -19.87
C ASP A 139 -2.62 -5.10 -18.72
N TYR A 140 -3.20 -5.02 -17.53
CA TYR A 140 -2.84 -5.87 -16.39
C TYR A 140 -3.03 -7.36 -16.65
N ILE A 141 -4.02 -7.74 -17.47
CA ILE A 141 -4.26 -9.14 -17.85
C ILE A 141 -3.12 -9.75 -18.69
N LYS A 142 -2.22 -8.92 -19.22
CA LYS A 142 -1.06 -9.32 -20.04
C LYS A 142 0.22 -9.43 -19.21
N ASP A 143 0.17 -9.08 -17.92
CA ASP A 143 1.33 -9.18 -17.04
C ASP A 143 1.67 -10.65 -16.75
N ARG A 144 2.83 -10.88 -16.17
CA ARG A 144 3.34 -12.22 -15.88
C ARG A 144 4.32 -12.20 -14.72
N TRP A 145 4.55 -13.36 -14.15
CA TRP A 145 5.63 -13.55 -13.20
C TRP A 145 7.00 -13.29 -13.83
N ALA A 146 7.92 -12.75 -13.03
CA ALA A 146 9.30 -12.50 -13.51
C ALA A 146 10.07 -13.80 -13.79
N LYS A 147 9.64 -14.92 -13.18
CA LYS A 147 10.23 -16.25 -13.38
C LYS A 147 9.14 -17.32 -13.39
N ALA A 148 9.40 -18.44 -14.06
CA ALA A 148 8.58 -19.63 -13.96
C ALA A 148 8.90 -20.38 -12.66
N ASP A 149 7.87 -20.75 -11.89
CA ASP A 149 7.99 -21.55 -10.66
C ASP A 149 6.65 -22.29 -10.44
N ASN A 150 6.70 -23.59 -10.16
CA ASN A 150 5.51 -24.44 -9.98
C ASN A 150 4.64 -24.06 -8.76
N ARG A 151 5.10 -23.17 -7.89
CA ARG A 151 4.34 -22.60 -6.77
C ARG A 151 3.57 -21.35 -7.15
N LEU A 152 3.79 -20.82 -8.36
CA LEU A 152 3.11 -19.65 -8.90
C LEU A 152 2.05 -20.12 -9.89
N ASP A 153 0.94 -19.39 -9.89
CA ASP A 153 -0.14 -19.60 -10.84
C ASP A 153 0.10 -18.74 -12.09
N ASP A 154 0.55 -19.37 -13.16
CA ASP A 154 0.89 -18.68 -14.41
C ASP A 154 -0.33 -18.01 -15.08
N GLU A 155 -1.55 -18.51 -14.81
CA GLU A 155 -2.78 -17.95 -15.36
C GLU A 155 -3.40 -16.86 -14.47
N MET A 156 -2.80 -16.54 -13.34
CA MET A 156 -3.38 -15.59 -12.38
C MET A 156 -3.68 -14.23 -13.02
N PHE A 157 -2.74 -13.68 -13.78
CA PHE A 157 -2.91 -12.36 -14.42
C PHE A 157 -4.00 -12.37 -15.49
N SER A 158 -4.11 -13.42 -16.31
CA SER A 158 -5.13 -13.53 -17.35
C SER A 158 -6.56 -13.61 -16.81
N ARG A 159 -6.72 -13.98 -15.54
CA ARG A 159 -8.02 -14.04 -14.86
C ARG A 159 -8.39 -12.76 -14.10
N LEU A 160 -7.54 -11.72 -14.13
CA LEU A 160 -7.84 -10.43 -13.53
C LEU A 160 -9.07 -9.80 -14.22
N GLN A 161 -9.89 -9.13 -13.45
CA GLN A 161 -11.10 -8.48 -13.90
C GLN A 161 -11.21 -7.08 -13.29
N HIS A 162 -11.93 -6.20 -13.95
CA HIS A 162 -12.23 -4.86 -13.44
C HIS A 162 -12.88 -4.92 -12.04
N LYS A 163 -13.74 -5.89 -11.79
CA LYS A 163 -14.31 -6.13 -10.47
C LYS A 163 -13.31 -6.90 -9.60
N LEU A 164 -13.09 -6.42 -8.36
CA LEU A 164 -12.21 -7.11 -7.41
C LEU A 164 -12.66 -8.54 -7.16
N SER A 165 -11.76 -9.49 -7.37
CA SER A 165 -12.00 -10.91 -7.14
C SER A 165 -10.97 -11.48 -6.18
N PHE A 166 -11.44 -12.07 -5.09
CA PHE A 166 -10.56 -12.71 -4.10
C PHE A 166 -9.92 -14.02 -4.58
N ASN A 167 -10.34 -14.53 -5.74
CA ASN A 167 -9.69 -15.71 -6.35
C ASN A 167 -8.32 -15.39 -6.95
N THR A 168 -8.05 -14.11 -7.23
CA THR A 168 -6.78 -13.61 -7.77
C THR A 168 -5.88 -12.96 -6.72
N CYS A 169 -6.28 -12.95 -5.45
CA CYS A 169 -5.45 -12.39 -4.37
C CYS A 169 -4.20 -13.22 -4.10
N CYS A 170 -3.10 -12.53 -3.84
CA CYS A 170 -1.84 -13.15 -3.41
C CYS A 170 -1.97 -13.71 -1.99
N ARG A 171 -2.35 -14.99 -1.86
CA ARG A 171 -2.69 -15.62 -0.57
C ARG A 171 -1.54 -16.32 0.13
N THR A 172 -0.49 -16.72 -0.60
CA THR A 172 0.66 -17.37 -0.01
C THR A 172 1.80 -16.40 0.20
N ASP A 173 2.62 -16.63 1.23
CA ASP A 173 3.81 -15.82 1.49
C ASP A 173 4.76 -15.82 0.31
N TYR A 174 4.87 -16.97 -0.39
CA TYR A 174 5.71 -17.07 -1.55
C TYR A 174 5.24 -16.16 -2.69
N MET A 175 3.95 -16.22 -3.06
CA MET A 175 3.39 -15.32 -4.07
C MET A 175 3.59 -13.84 -3.70
N ARG A 176 3.36 -13.49 -2.43
CA ARG A 176 3.55 -12.11 -1.96
C ARG A 176 4.99 -11.63 -2.08
N ARG A 177 5.96 -12.49 -1.79
CA ARG A 177 7.39 -12.18 -1.96
C ARG A 177 7.78 -12.00 -3.42
N GLU A 178 7.23 -12.78 -4.31
CA GLU A 178 7.48 -12.67 -5.75
C GLU A 178 6.81 -11.43 -6.39
N MET A 179 5.82 -10.83 -5.71
CA MET A 179 5.21 -9.55 -6.11
C MET A 179 6.06 -8.32 -5.73
N LEU A 180 6.91 -8.43 -4.72
CA LEU A 180 7.80 -7.35 -4.25
C LEU A 180 9.01 -7.17 -5.15
#